data_dd2e85db185673578dafb5eb6ca2213b
#
_entry.id   dd2e85db185673578dafb5eb6ca2213b
#
_cell.length_a   1.000
_cell.length_b   1.000
_cell.length_c   1.000
_cell.angle_alpha   90.00
_cell.angle_beta   90.00
_cell.angle_gamma   90.00
#
_symmetry.space_group_name_H-M   'P 1'
#
loop_
_entity.id
_entity.type
_entity.pdbx_description
1 polymer ?
#
loop_
_entity_poly.entity_id
_entity_poly.type
_entity_poly.pdbx_seq_one_letter_code
_entity_poly.pdbx_strand_id
1 'polypeptide(L)' 'SENQNNKCLCEDAVKNTYYNLIRQNYSKSDALQSAFRVLKYHHPEILEKNIPDKVVSILIQK' A
#
# COMPACT_ATOMS: atom_id res chain seq x y z
N SER A 1 -23.18 -6.15 0.50
CA SER A 1 -22.80 -6.28 -0.14
C SER A 1 -21.84 -7.15 -0.35
N GLU A 2 -21.92 -7.94 -0.69
CA GLU A 2 -21.15 -8.77 -0.84
C GLU A 2 -20.24 -8.62 -1.80
N ASN A 3 -20.40 -7.92 -2.56
CA ASN A 3 -19.57 -7.78 -3.51
C ASN A 3 -18.32 -7.36 -3.18
N GLN A 4 -18.12 -6.77 -2.18
CA GLN A 4 -16.88 -6.31 -1.86
C GLN A 4 -16.04 -7.37 -1.48
N ASN A 5 -16.40 -8.50 -1.44
CA ASN A 5 -15.55 -9.52 -1.04
C ASN A 5 -14.40 -9.68 -1.87
N ASN A 6 -14.38 -9.22 -3.06
CA ASN A 6 -13.27 -9.40 -3.92
C ASN A 6 -12.18 -8.45 -3.65
N LYS A 7 -12.38 -7.43 -2.83
CA LYS A 7 -11.34 -6.51 -2.59
C LYS A 7 -10.53 -6.90 -1.44
N CYS A 8 -9.23 -6.82 -1.57
CA CYS A 8 -8.34 -7.06 -0.47
C CYS A 8 -8.21 -5.79 0.33
N LEU A 9 -8.23 -5.89 1.64
CA LEU A 9 -8.08 -4.71 2.47
C LEU A 9 -6.69 -4.14 2.38
N CYS A 10 -5.78 -4.84 1.74
CA CYS A 10 -4.41 -4.34 1.65
C CYS A 10 -4.34 -3.02 0.91
N GLU A 11 -5.22 -2.78 -0.05
CA GLU A 11 -5.18 -1.51 -0.76
C GLU A 11 -5.48 -0.36 0.18
N ASP A 12 -6.50 -0.52 1.02
CA ASP A 12 -6.81 0.52 1.98
C ASP A 12 -5.70 0.67 3.00
N ALA A 13 -5.13 -0.44 3.45
CA ALA A 13 -4.04 -0.37 4.43
C ALA A 13 -2.82 0.33 3.84
N VAL A 14 -2.48 0.04 2.60
CA VAL A 14 -1.35 0.68 1.94
C VAL A 14 -1.59 2.17 1.82
N LYS A 15 -2.77 2.57 1.35
CA LYS A 15 -3.09 3.97 1.20
C LYS A 15 -3.07 4.70 2.53
N ASN A 16 -3.70 4.11 3.53
CA ASN A 16 -3.76 4.75 4.84
C ASN A 16 -2.37 4.91 5.44
N THR A 17 -1.53 3.91 5.32
CA THR A 17 -0.18 3.97 5.85
C THR A 17 0.58 5.10 5.17
N TYR A 18 0.52 5.16 3.85
CA TYR A 18 1.26 6.17 3.11
C TYR A 18 0.78 7.57 3.48
N TYR A 19 -0.52 7.80 3.41
CA TYR A 19 -1.03 9.15 3.62
C TYR A 19 -0.91 9.60 5.06
N ASN A 20 -1.03 8.68 6.02
CA ASN A 20 -0.81 9.05 7.41
C ASN A 20 0.60 9.53 7.65
N LEU A 21 1.58 8.85 7.07
CA LEU A 21 2.96 9.27 7.25
C LEU A 21 3.24 10.61 6.58
N ILE A 22 2.70 10.82 5.38
CA ILE A 22 2.85 12.10 4.71
C ILE A 22 2.25 13.20 5.58
N ARG A 23 1.10 12.93 6.19
CA ARG A 23 0.46 13.92 7.02
C ARG A 23 1.28 14.23 8.26
N GLN A 24 2.07 13.28 8.74
CA GLN A 24 2.92 13.48 9.90
C GLN A 24 4.28 14.05 9.54
N ASN A 25 4.41 14.52 8.30
CA ASN A 25 5.64 15.16 7.83
C ASN A 25 6.81 14.22 7.60
N TYR A 26 6.54 12.94 7.41
CA TYR A 26 7.59 12.03 6.97
C TYR A 26 7.86 12.25 5.48
N SER A 27 9.05 11.90 5.04
CA SER A 27 9.37 12.05 3.64
C SER A 27 8.58 11.04 2.82
N LYS A 28 8.44 11.30 1.52
CA LYS A 28 7.79 10.35 0.65
C LYS A 28 8.50 9.02 0.65
N SER A 29 9.83 9.05 0.72
CA SER A 29 10.59 7.81 0.72
C SER A 29 10.22 6.96 1.94
N ASP A 30 10.14 7.58 3.11
CA ASP A 30 9.78 6.84 4.32
C ASP A 30 8.37 6.32 4.22
N ALA A 31 7.46 7.13 3.72
CA ALA A 31 6.07 6.72 3.59
C ALA A 31 5.94 5.55 2.61
N LEU A 32 6.69 5.60 1.51
CA LEU A 32 6.63 4.53 0.54
C LEU A 32 7.20 3.23 1.10
N GLN A 33 8.30 3.31 1.86
CA GLN A 33 8.85 2.11 2.43
C GLN A 33 7.90 1.44 3.39
N SER A 34 7.20 2.23 4.19
CA SER A 34 6.22 1.66 5.10
C SER A 34 5.08 1.03 4.32
N ALA A 35 4.65 1.66 3.23
CA ALA A 35 3.60 1.11 2.39
C ALA A 35 4.05 -0.22 1.76
N PHE A 36 5.32 -0.30 1.36
CA PHE A 36 5.86 -1.53 0.80
C PHE A 36 5.75 -2.66 1.82
N ARG A 37 6.08 -2.38 3.07
CA ARG A 37 6.01 -3.39 4.10
C ARG A 37 4.59 -3.86 4.32
N VAL A 38 3.65 -2.94 4.32
CA VAL A 38 2.25 -3.30 4.51
C VAL A 38 1.80 -4.24 3.39
N LEU A 39 2.16 -3.92 2.15
CA LEU A 39 1.77 -4.77 1.04
C LEU A 39 2.42 -6.13 1.16
N LYS A 40 3.69 -6.18 1.51
CA LYS A 40 4.38 -7.45 1.64
C LYS A 40 3.77 -8.29 2.75
N TYR A 41 3.33 -7.66 3.82
CA TYR A 41 2.72 -8.37 4.91
C TYR A 41 1.41 -9.05 4.46
N HIS A 42 0.63 -8.34 3.66
CA HIS A 42 -0.64 -8.90 3.21
C HIS A 42 -0.45 -9.89 2.06
N HIS A 43 0.57 -9.69 1.26
CA HIS A 43 0.80 -10.52 0.08
C HIS A 43 2.26 -10.94 -0.02
N PRO A 44 2.69 -11.85 0.86
CA PRO A 44 4.10 -12.24 0.86
C PRO A 44 4.53 -12.94 -0.43
N GLU A 45 3.56 -13.37 -1.23
CA GLU A 45 3.89 -14.04 -2.48
C GLU A 45 4.37 -13.06 -3.55
N ILE A 46 4.14 -11.74 -3.37
CA ILE A 46 4.58 -10.79 -4.37
C ILE A 46 6.09 -10.66 -4.31
N LEU A 47 6.74 -10.69 -5.46
CA LEU A 47 8.19 -10.53 -5.50
C LEU A 47 8.56 -9.12 -5.08
N GLU A 48 9.66 -9.00 -4.36
CA GLU A 48 10.07 -7.70 -3.85
C GLU A 48 10.27 -6.70 -4.96
N LYS A 49 10.76 -7.12 -6.10
CA LYS A 49 10.98 -6.19 -7.18
C LYS A 49 9.69 -5.65 -7.76
N ASN A 50 8.56 -6.33 -7.51
CA ASN A 50 7.27 -5.88 -8.02
C ASN A 50 6.51 -5.05 -7.01
N ILE A 51 6.95 -5.01 -5.77
CA ILE A 51 6.23 -4.29 -4.74
C ILE A 51 6.15 -2.79 -5.01
N PRO A 52 7.24 -2.12 -5.41
CA PRO A 52 7.13 -0.68 -5.66
C PRO A 52 6.10 -0.35 -6.73
N ASP A 53 6.09 -1.11 -7.82
CA ASP A 53 5.14 -0.86 -8.89
C ASP A 53 3.72 -1.07 -8.40
N LYS A 54 3.51 -2.10 -7.59
CA LYS A 54 2.18 -2.41 -7.09
C LYS A 54 1.70 -1.32 -6.14
N VAL A 55 2.57 -0.85 -5.26
CA VAL A 55 2.21 0.21 -4.32
C VAL A 55 1.88 1.49 -5.07
N VAL A 56 2.69 1.86 -6.04
CA VAL A 56 2.42 3.07 -6.82
C VAL A 56 1.07 2.94 -7.53
N SER A 57 0.80 1.78 -8.08
CA SER A 57 -0.46 1.54 -8.77
C SER A 57 -1.64 1.72 -7.80
N ILE A 58 -1.50 1.23 -6.57
CA ILE A 58 -2.55 1.38 -5.58
C ILE A 58 -2.73 2.86 -5.21
N LEU A 59 -1.63 3.58 -5.04
CA LEU A 59 -1.71 4.96 -4.59
C LEU A 59 -2.31 5.89 -5.63
N ILE A 60 -2.15 5.58 -6.90
CA ILE A 60 -2.70 6.44 -7.92
C ILE A 60 -4.10 6.04 -8.35
N GLN A 61 -4.64 4.99 -7.79
CA GLN A 61 -6.02 4.62 -8.10
C GLN A 61 -6.97 5.62 -7.51
N LYS A 62 -8.05 5.88 -8.18
CA LYS A 62 -9.02 6.82 -7.68
C LYS A 62 -10.22 6.19 -7.04
#